data_c6050aa296dc1d7ebdf218b67f9fa8ee
#
_entry.id   c6050aa296dc1d7ebdf218b67f9fa8ee
#
_cell.length_a   1.000
_cell.length_b   1.000
_cell.length_c   1.000
_cell.angle_alpha   90.00
_cell.angle_beta   90.00
_cell.angle_gamma   90.00
#
_symmetry.space_group_name_H-M   'P 1'
#
loop_
_entity.id
_entity.type
_entity.pdbx_description
1 polymer ?
#
loop_
_entity_poly.entity_id
_entity_poly.type
_entity_poly.pdbx_seq_one_letter_code
_entity_poly.pdbx_strand_id
1 'polypeptide(L)'
;MEDTSRNKTVEGYRRVGGFTFIELLATIVLIGIIMPVAMRSIGLCTRLGGQSRRKIEAASLAQTKLTELTSSQDWQTGEKRGDFGTDWPGYQWTLAVSNWTDSVVSQLDLTVTWQSQGQQRSLTFSTLVYPEDD
;
A
#
# COMPACT_ATOMS: atom_id res chain seq x y z
N MET A 1 78.58 41.30 6.52
CA MET A 1 77.89 40.19 7.22
C MET A 1 76.51 40.10 6.69
N GLU A 2 76.38 39.24 5.70
CA GLU A 2 75.10 39.01 5.02
C GLU A 2 74.38 37.87 5.65
N ASP A 3 73.24 38.15 6.19
CA ASP A 3 72.29 37.13 6.61
C ASP A 3 71.33 36.87 5.48
N THR A 4 71.63 35.83 4.70
CA THR A 4 70.75 35.36 3.64
C THR A 4 69.65 34.49 4.23
N SER A 5 68.59 35.13 4.65
CA SER A 5 67.37 34.45 5.06
C SER A 5 66.78 33.78 3.79
N ARG A 6 67.07 32.49 3.63
CA ARG A 6 66.48 31.66 2.59
C ARG A 6 65.07 31.25 2.99
N ASN A 7 64.13 32.03 2.56
CA ASN A 7 62.73 31.73 2.67
C ASN A 7 62.40 30.48 1.82
N LYS A 8 62.37 29.31 2.44
CA LYS A 8 61.85 28.11 1.82
C LYS A 8 60.32 28.18 1.87
N THR A 9 59.76 28.64 0.79
CA THR A 9 58.36 28.45 0.51
C THR A 9 58.11 26.94 0.38
N VAL A 10 57.53 26.36 1.38
CA VAL A 10 57.04 24.98 1.31
C VAL A 10 55.77 25.04 0.45
N GLU A 11 55.92 24.84 -0.84
CA GLU A 11 54.77 24.58 -1.70
C GLU A 11 54.11 23.30 -1.20
N GLY A 12 52.98 23.49 -0.57
CA GLY A 12 52.08 22.39 -0.25
C GLY A 12 51.61 21.71 -1.51
N TYR A 13 52.25 20.62 -1.84
CA TYR A 13 51.80 19.74 -2.91
C TYR A 13 50.41 19.21 -2.53
N ARG A 14 49.35 19.86 -3.01
CA ARG A 14 48.02 19.30 -2.99
C ARG A 14 48.09 18.03 -3.82
N ARG A 15 48.16 16.90 -3.18
CA ARG A 15 47.88 15.62 -3.83
C ARG A 15 46.42 15.68 -4.31
N VAL A 16 46.23 16.04 -5.55
CA VAL A 16 45.00 15.77 -6.25
C VAL A 16 44.98 14.26 -6.45
N GLY A 17 44.32 13.58 -5.54
CA GLY A 17 44.14 12.14 -5.62
C GLY A 17 43.35 11.83 -6.88
N GLY A 18 44.05 11.45 -7.96
CA GLY A 18 43.40 10.88 -9.12
C GLY A 18 42.82 9.52 -8.79
N PHE A 19 41.68 9.18 -9.39
CA PHE A 19 41.10 7.84 -9.29
C PHE A 19 42.08 6.80 -9.83
N THR A 20 42.28 5.73 -9.07
CA THR A 20 43.05 4.58 -9.54
C THR A 20 42.21 3.72 -10.49
N PHE A 21 42.87 3.00 -11.40
CA PHE A 21 42.16 2.09 -12.31
C PHE A 21 41.37 1.01 -11.57
N ILE A 22 41.92 0.50 -10.47
CA ILE A 22 41.23 -0.49 -9.63
C ILE A 22 39.98 0.09 -8.94
N GLU A 23 40.02 1.36 -8.56
CA GLU A 23 38.88 2.06 -7.95
C GLU A 23 37.75 2.26 -9.00
N LEU A 24 38.09 2.61 -10.24
CA LEU A 24 37.15 2.72 -11.34
C LEU A 24 36.47 1.37 -11.61
N LEU A 25 37.24 0.28 -11.69
CA LEU A 25 36.70 -1.07 -11.86
C LEU A 25 35.77 -1.47 -10.72
N ALA A 26 36.16 -1.24 -9.48
CA ALA A 26 35.37 -1.52 -8.30
C ALA A 26 34.04 -0.74 -8.31
N THR A 27 34.07 0.51 -8.73
CA THR A 27 32.87 1.36 -8.84
C THR A 27 31.91 0.84 -9.89
N ILE A 28 32.40 0.45 -11.07
CA ILE A 28 31.55 -0.11 -12.14
C ILE A 28 30.91 -1.43 -11.72
N VAL A 29 31.66 -2.31 -11.07
CA VAL A 29 31.13 -3.58 -10.55
C VAL A 29 30.06 -3.32 -9.47
N LEU A 30 30.32 -2.38 -8.57
CA LEU A 30 29.36 -2.01 -7.50
C LEU A 30 28.06 -1.47 -8.08
N ILE A 31 28.14 -0.54 -9.05
CA ILE A 31 26.98 0.00 -9.74
C ILE A 31 26.21 -1.11 -10.47
N GLY A 32 26.92 -2.02 -11.15
CA GLY A 32 26.35 -3.15 -11.85
C GLY A 32 25.55 -4.10 -10.95
N ILE A 33 25.91 -4.20 -9.68
CA ILE A 33 25.19 -5.01 -8.70
C ILE A 33 24.02 -4.24 -8.08
N ILE A 34 24.22 -2.96 -7.73
CA ILE A 34 23.22 -2.15 -7.01
C ILE A 34 22.04 -1.78 -7.92
N MET A 35 22.31 -1.46 -9.18
CA MET A 35 21.27 -0.96 -10.09
C MET A 35 20.11 -1.94 -10.32
N PRO A 36 20.31 -3.23 -10.59
CA PRO A 36 19.19 -4.18 -10.75
C PRO A 36 18.42 -4.40 -9.45
N VAL A 37 19.09 -4.32 -8.29
CA VAL A 37 18.42 -4.43 -6.98
C VAL A 37 17.53 -3.21 -6.72
N ALA A 38 18.02 -2.02 -7.02
CA ALA A 38 17.25 -0.78 -6.89
C ALA A 38 16.00 -0.78 -7.80
N MET A 39 16.14 -1.22 -9.04
CA MET A 39 15.01 -1.30 -9.98
C MET A 39 13.94 -2.30 -9.53
N ARG A 40 14.32 -3.43 -8.96
CA ARG A 40 13.37 -4.40 -8.37
C ARG A 40 12.62 -3.80 -7.21
N SER A 41 13.28 -3.04 -6.36
CA SER A 41 12.66 -2.36 -5.21
C SER A 41 11.61 -1.34 -5.64
N ILE A 42 11.89 -0.54 -6.66
CA ILE A 42 10.94 0.43 -7.23
C ILE A 42 9.70 -0.29 -7.80
N GLY A 43 9.90 -1.37 -8.55
CA GLY A 43 8.81 -2.18 -9.10
C GLY A 43 7.91 -2.77 -8.02
N LEU A 44 8.48 -3.21 -6.90
CA LEU A 44 7.73 -3.71 -5.75
C LEU A 44 6.89 -2.60 -5.09
N CYS A 45 7.47 -1.42 -4.87
CA CYS A 45 6.77 -0.28 -4.29
C CYS A 45 5.58 0.16 -5.15
N THR A 46 5.72 0.17 -6.46
CA THR A 46 4.63 0.52 -7.38
C THR A 46 3.48 -0.49 -7.33
N ARG A 47 3.79 -1.78 -7.25
CA ARG A 47 2.78 -2.85 -7.11
C ARG A 47 2.04 -2.77 -5.78
N LEU A 48 2.75 -2.55 -4.69
CA LEU A 48 2.17 -2.39 -3.35
C LEU A 48 1.30 -1.13 -3.27
N GLY A 49 1.73 -0.02 -3.87
CA GLY A 49 0.95 1.21 -3.95
C GLY A 49 -0.38 1.04 -4.67
N GLY A 50 -0.42 0.32 -5.78
CA GLY A 50 -1.65 0.00 -6.51
C GLY A 50 -2.61 -0.89 -5.71
N GLN A 51 -2.08 -1.87 -4.97
CA GLN A 51 -2.89 -2.73 -4.10
C GLN A 51 -3.51 -1.96 -2.93
N SER A 52 -2.74 -1.07 -2.32
CA SER A 52 -3.20 -0.22 -1.21
C SER A 52 -4.33 0.70 -1.66
N ARG A 53 -4.21 1.31 -2.83
CA ARG A 53 -5.25 2.17 -3.39
C ARG A 53 -6.57 1.42 -3.59
N ARG A 54 -6.55 0.25 -4.20
CA ARG A 54 -7.75 -0.57 -4.40
C ARG A 54 -8.37 -1.03 -3.09
N LYS A 55 -7.55 -1.32 -2.09
CA LYS A 55 -8.03 -1.67 -0.76
C LYS A 55 -8.74 -0.49 -0.09
N ILE A 56 -8.22 0.73 -0.23
CA ILE A 56 -8.86 1.95 0.28
C ILE A 56 -10.19 2.21 -0.45
N GLU A 57 -10.22 2.07 -1.76
CA GLU A 57 -11.45 2.18 -2.56
C GLU A 57 -12.49 1.15 -2.10
N ALA A 58 -12.11 -0.11 -1.93
CA ALA A 58 -12.98 -1.17 -1.42
C ALA A 58 -13.50 -0.86 0.00
N ALA A 59 -12.65 -0.33 0.87
CA ALA A 59 -13.04 0.06 2.22
C ALA A 59 -14.08 1.20 2.22
N SER A 60 -13.89 2.20 1.39
CA SER A 60 -14.83 3.30 1.21
C SER A 60 -16.18 2.82 0.66
N LEU A 61 -16.16 1.94 -0.33
CA LEU A 61 -17.38 1.34 -0.91
C LEU A 61 -18.11 0.48 0.13
N ALA A 62 -17.38 -0.33 0.89
CA ALA A 62 -17.94 -1.17 1.93
C ALA A 62 -18.61 -0.33 3.02
N GLN A 63 -17.97 0.74 3.48
CA GLN A 63 -18.52 1.63 4.50
C GLN A 63 -19.79 2.33 4.02
N THR A 64 -19.80 2.84 2.81
CA THR A 64 -20.96 3.49 2.20
C THR A 64 -22.11 2.50 2.06
N LYS A 65 -21.85 1.29 1.56
CA LYS A 65 -22.88 0.26 1.36
C LYS A 65 -23.43 -0.25 2.70
N LEU A 66 -22.58 -0.42 3.69
CA LEU A 66 -23.02 -0.84 5.02
C LEU A 66 -23.93 0.21 5.68
N THR A 67 -23.59 1.48 5.53
CA THR A 67 -24.42 2.59 6.01
C THR A 67 -25.77 2.62 5.30
N GLU A 68 -25.81 2.43 3.99
CA GLU A 68 -27.03 2.34 3.19
C GLU A 68 -27.92 1.18 3.67
N LEU A 69 -27.37 -0.02 3.82
CA LEU A 69 -28.09 -1.21 4.24
C LEU A 69 -28.62 -1.10 5.67
N THR A 70 -27.85 -0.51 6.58
CA THR A 70 -28.30 -0.28 7.96
C THR A 70 -29.40 0.77 8.04
N SER A 71 -29.33 1.83 7.22
CA SER A 71 -30.35 2.90 7.22
C SER A 71 -31.66 2.47 6.55
N SER A 72 -31.60 1.63 5.52
CA SER A 72 -32.78 1.13 4.81
C SER A 72 -33.44 -0.07 5.49
N GLN A 73 -32.79 -0.64 6.52
CA GLN A 73 -33.21 -1.89 7.16
C GLN A 73 -33.33 -3.10 6.21
N ASP A 74 -32.79 -2.99 5.01
CA ASP A 74 -32.80 -4.05 4.00
C ASP A 74 -32.07 -5.33 4.44
N TRP A 75 -31.21 -5.23 5.44
CA TRP A 75 -30.48 -6.35 6.03
C TRP A 75 -31.39 -7.37 6.74
N GLN A 76 -32.61 -6.95 7.16
CA GLN A 76 -33.54 -7.83 7.85
C GLN A 76 -34.07 -8.97 6.95
N THR A 77 -33.97 -8.82 5.64
CA THR A 77 -34.41 -9.86 4.69
C THR A 77 -33.40 -10.98 4.46
N GLY A 78 -32.27 -10.98 5.19
CA GLY A 78 -31.23 -12.02 5.16
C GLY A 78 -30.04 -11.69 4.27
N GLU A 79 -29.33 -12.73 3.84
CA GLU A 79 -28.12 -12.59 3.02
C GLU A 79 -28.42 -11.93 1.68
N LYS A 80 -27.59 -10.99 1.30
CA LYS A 80 -27.66 -10.26 0.04
C LYS A 80 -26.30 -10.20 -0.64
N ARG A 81 -26.34 -10.04 -1.95
CA ARG A 81 -25.15 -9.82 -2.78
C ARG A 81 -25.48 -8.90 -3.95
N GLY A 82 -24.48 -8.22 -4.46
CA GLY A 82 -24.61 -7.34 -5.61
C GLY A 82 -23.27 -6.77 -6.05
N ASP A 83 -23.36 -5.78 -6.91
CA ASP A 83 -22.22 -5.00 -7.37
C ASP A 83 -22.38 -3.52 -6.95
N PHE A 84 -21.39 -2.70 -7.31
CA PHE A 84 -21.41 -1.26 -7.05
C PHE A 84 -21.77 -0.43 -8.31
N GLY A 85 -22.31 -1.07 -9.35
CA GLY A 85 -22.69 -0.42 -10.58
C GLY A 85 -21.53 -0.20 -11.56
N THR A 86 -21.82 0.56 -12.61
CA THR A 86 -20.89 0.83 -13.71
C THR A 86 -19.73 1.75 -13.32
N ASP A 87 -19.87 2.56 -12.27
CA ASP A 87 -18.82 3.47 -11.78
C ASP A 87 -17.68 2.72 -11.10
N TRP A 88 -17.94 1.53 -10.57
CA TRP A 88 -16.99 0.69 -9.86
C TRP A 88 -16.95 -0.73 -10.42
N PRO A 89 -16.51 -0.89 -11.67
CA PRO A 89 -16.46 -2.21 -12.29
C PRO A 89 -15.47 -3.14 -11.58
N GLY A 90 -15.87 -4.41 -11.42
CA GLY A 90 -15.04 -5.42 -10.81
C GLY A 90 -15.09 -5.48 -9.29
N TYR A 91 -15.85 -4.62 -8.63
CA TYR A 91 -16.15 -4.72 -7.21
C TYR A 91 -17.51 -5.37 -6.98
N GLN A 92 -17.53 -6.37 -6.11
CA GLN A 92 -18.75 -7.08 -5.71
C GLN A 92 -18.85 -7.06 -4.19
N TRP A 93 -20.07 -7.11 -3.68
CA TRP A 93 -20.31 -7.17 -2.25
C TRP A 93 -21.23 -8.32 -1.89
N THR A 94 -21.05 -8.85 -0.69
CA THR A 94 -21.90 -9.89 -0.10
C THR A 94 -22.17 -9.51 1.35
N LEU A 95 -23.41 -9.52 1.75
CA LEU A 95 -23.84 -9.30 3.13
C LEU A 95 -24.23 -10.64 3.74
N ALA A 96 -23.60 -11.00 4.84
CA ALA A 96 -23.98 -12.10 5.71
C ALA A 96 -24.60 -11.54 7.00
N VAL A 97 -25.70 -12.09 7.42
CA VAL A 97 -26.41 -11.73 8.64
C VAL A 97 -26.38 -12.91 9.59
N SER A 98 -25.89 -12.70 10.81
CA SER A 98 -25.86 -13.70 11.84
C SER A 98 -26.40 -13.13 13.16
N ASN A 99 -27.03 -13.97 13.94
CA ASN A 99 -27.47 -13.57 15.28
C ASN A 99 -26.28 -13.59 16.24
N TRP A 100 -26.10 -12.51 16.97
CA TRP A 100 -25.10 -12.47 18.03
C TRP A 100 -25.55 -13.35 19.22
N THR A 101 -24.64 -14.14 19.74
CA THR A 101 -24.91 -15.11 20.80
C THR A 101 -25.65 -14.47 21.99
N ASP A 102 -26.82 -14.98 22.32
CA ASP A 102 -27.66 -14.57 23.46
C ASP A 102 -28.19 -13.12 23.46
N SER A 103 -28.23 -12.43 22.34
CA SER A 103 -28.71 -11.06 22.31
C SER A 103 -29.71 -10.78 21.20
N VAL A 104 -30.51 -9.76 21.39
CA VAL A 104 -31.45 -9.18 20.40
C VAL A 104 -30.67 -8.48 19.27
N VAL A 105 -29.36 -8.64 19.20
CA VAL A 105 -28.46 -7.95 18.29
C VAL A 105 -28.09 -8.88 17.13
N SER A 106 -28.14 -8.36 15.92
CA SER A 106 -27.65 -9.04 14.72
C SER A 106 -26.30 -8.51 14.30
N GLN A 107 -25.40 -9.41 13.89
CA GLN A 107 -24.14 -9.06 13.29
C GLN A 107 -24.29 -9.05 11.78
N LEU A 108 -23.86 -7.96 11.17
CA LEU A 108 -23.80 -7.79 9.72
C LEU A 108 -22.32 -7.84 9.28
N ASP A 109 -22.01 -8.78 8.41
CA ASP A 109 -20.69 -8.93 7.81
C ASP A 109 -20.79 -8.59 6.33
N LEU A 110 -20.31 -7.42 5.94
CA LEU A 110 -20.25 -7.00 4.56
C LEU A 110 -18.85 -7.27 4.00
N THR A 111 -18.77 -8.15 3.03
CA THR A 111 -17.53 -8.50 2.33
C THR A 111 -17.54 -7.89 0.94
N VAL A 112 -16.52 -7.10 0.64
CA VAL A 112 -16.25 -6.58 -0.70
C VAL A 112 -15.14 -7.38 -1.33
N THR A 113 -15.35 -7.85 -2.55
CA THR A 113 -14.38 -8.62 -3.33
C THR A 113 -14.02 -7.91 -4.63
N TRP A 114 -12.77 -8.00 -5.01
CA TRP A 114 -12.26 -7.44 -6.27
C TRP A 114 -11.11 -8.26 -6.82
N GLN A 115 -10.79 -8.09 -8.09
CA GLN A 115 -9.64 -8.69 -8.74
C GLN A 115 -8.47 -7.71 -8.72
N SER A 116 -7.31 -8.18 -8.27
CA SER A 116 -6.06 -7.42 -8.33
C SER A 116 -4.92 -8.34 -8.76
N GLN A 117 -4.26 -8.00 -9.87
CA GLN A 117 -3.14 -8.76 -10.44
C GLN A 117 -3.45 -10.26 -10.65
N GLY A 118 -4.64 -10.57 -11.14
CA GLY A 118 -5.08 -11.96 -11.38
C GLY A 118 -5.46 -12.73 -10.12
N GLN A 119 -5.43 -12.10 -8.95
CA GLN A 119 -5.85 -12.68 -7.68
C GLN A 119 -7.11 -12.02 -7.15
N GLN A 120 -8.01 -12.82 -6.63
CA GLN A 120 -9.19 -12.32 -5.93
C GLN A 120 -8.78 -11.83 -4.54
N ARG A 121 -9.18 -10.60 -4.23
CA ARG A 121 -8.98 -9.97 -2.92
C ARG A 121 -10.33 -9.69 -2.28
N SER A 122 -10.35 -9.67 -0.97
CA SER A 122 -11.56 -9.37 -0.21
C SER A 122 -11.26 -8.54 1.03
N LEU A 123 -12.26 -7.79 1.47
CA LEU A 123 -12.24 -7.01 2.70
C LEU A 123 -13.60 -7.14 3.36
N THR A 124 -13.65 -7.45 4.64
CA THR A 124 -14.89 -7.60 5.40
C THR A 124 -15.00 -6.53 6.46
N PHE A 125 -16.14 -5.86 6.50
CA PHE A 125 -16.56 -4.98 7.59
C PHE A 125 -17.68 -5.61 8.37
N SER A 126 -17.58 -5.60 9.69
CA SER A 126 -18.59 -6.13 10.59
C SER A 126 -19.17 -5.02 11.44
N THR A 127 -20.47 -5.03 11.63
CA THR A 127 -21.19 -4.14 12.56
C THR A 127 -22.28 -4.90 13.29
N LEU A 128 -22.69 -4.37 14.44
CA LEU A 128 -23.80 -4.88 15.20
C LEU A 128 -24.99 -3.93 15.06
N VAL A 129 -26.16 -4.49 14.83
CA VAL A 129 -27.41 -3.73 14.68
C VAL A 129 -28.49 -4.32 15.57
N TYR A 130 -29.33 -3.45 16.08
CA TYR A 130 -30.56 -3.86 16.76
C TYR A 130 -31.68 -3.96 15.72
N PRO A 131 -32.38 -5.08 15.62
CA PRO A 131 -33.63 -5.09 14.89
C PRO A 131 -34.61 -4.17 15.64
N GLU A 132 -35.01 -3.09 14.97
CA GLU A 132 -36.13 -2.29 15.51
C GLU A 132 -37.39 -3.10 15.30
N ASP A 133 -37.99 -3.51 16.41
CA ASP A 133 -39.36 -4.03 16.44
C ASP A 133 -40.30 -2.86 16.16
N ASP A 134 -41.00 -2.96 15.02
CA ASP A 134 -42.13 -2.07 14.73
C ASP A 134 -43.29 -2.26 15.71
#